data_e316540d93f0e94ae5e417f977630ebc
#
_entry.id   e316540d93f0e94ae5e417f977630ebc
#
_cell.length_a   1.000
_cell.length_b   1.000
_cell.length_c   1.000
_cell.angle_alpha   90.00
_cell.angle_beta   90.00
_cell.angle_gamma   90.00
#
_symmetry.space_group_name_H-M   'P 1'
#
loop_
_entity.id
_entity.type
_entity.pdbx_description
1 polymer ?
#
loop_
_entity_poly.entity_id
_entity_poly.type
_entity_poly.pdbx_seq_one_letter_code
_entity_poly.pdbx_strand_id
1 'polypeptide(L)'
;MEITNKHPKIYLLSGKARHGKDTTAEFLKKFYEADGKKVIYSRAGKYIRFYAMEMTGWDGSEETKPRQLLQELGTDVIRNKLNKGDMFIERQLDDIEIYSYFYDAIIVPDIRLPKEIDSVKEKFNNVVSLHIKRINFESELSEQQKAHVTETAMDNYKNYDYEIINDTLEKLEKDIYKIYKEEEYEKNDR
;
A
#
# COMPACT_ATOMS: atom_id res chain seq x y z
N MET A 1 -19.94 24.99 5.50
CA MET A 1 -20.07 23.52 5.38
C MET A 1 -19.11 22.92 6.37
N GLU A 2 -19.59 22.13 7.30
CA GLU A 2 -18.74 21.47 8.31
C GLU A 2 -18.01 20.30 7.65
N ILE A 3 -16.69 20.22 7.84
CA ILE A 3 -15.87 19.13 7.33
C ILE A 3 -15.86 18.03 8.40
N THR A 4 -16.51 16.91 8.09
CA THR A 4 -16.61 15.74 9.00
C THR A 4 -15.80 14.56 8.47
N ASN A 5 -15.36 13.68 9.38
CA ASN A 5 -14.67 12.45 9.00
C ASN A 5 -15.65 11.53 8.24
N LYS A 6 -15.24 11.04 7.08
CA LYS A 6 -16.05 10.16 6.22
C LYS A 6 -15.96 8.70 6.58
N HIS A 7 -15.08 8.33 7.51
CA HIS A 7 -14.81 6.95 7.89
C HIS A 7 -14.53 6.03 6.67
N PRO A 8 -13.54 6.39 5.83
CA PRO A 8 -13.30 5.72 4.55
C PRO A 8 -12.99 4.24 4.74
N LYS A 9 -13.21 3.45 3.68
CA LYS A 9 -12.63 2.12 3.59
C LYS A 9 -11.13 2.24 3.30
N ILE A 10 -10.29 1.53 4.05
CA ILE A 10 -8.83 1.59 3.93
C ILE A 10 -8.33 0.23 3.43
N TYR A 11 -7.75 0.19 2.24
CA TYR A 11 -7.18 -1.01 1.65
C TYR A 11 -5.66 -1.02 1.78
N LEU A 12 -5.11 -2.06 2.41
CA LEU A 12 -3.68 -2.29 2.56
C LEU A 12 -3.25 -3.42 1.64
N LEU A 13 -2.47 -3.11 0.60
CA LEU A 13 -2.06 -4.09 -0.40
C LEU A 13 -0.62 -4.52 -0.17
N SER A 14 -0.39 -5.81 0.01
CA SER A 14 0.92 -6.43 0.13
C SER A 14 1.16 -7.47 -0.96
N GLY A 15 2.41 -7.87 -1.11
CA GLY A 15 2.86 -8.85 -2.11
C GLY A 15 4.23 -8.46 -2.68
N LYS A 16 4.92 -9.40 -3.28
CA LYS A 16 6.27 -9.17 -3.85
C LYS A 16 6.23 -8.20 -5.04
N ALA A 17 7.40 -7.72 -5.45
CA ALA A 17 7.51 -6.86 -6.62
C ALA A 17 6.88 -7.52 -7.85
N ARG A 18 6.11 -6.74 -8.63
CA ARG A 18 5.40 -7.18 -9.86
C ARG A 18 4.34 -8.27 -9.66
N HIS A 19 3.88 -8.51 -8.43
CA HIS A 19 2.79 -9.45 -8.17
C HIS A 19 1.38 -8.89 -8.48
N GLY A 20 1.25 -7.61 -8.87
CA GLY A 20 -0.02 -7.02 -9.31
C GLY A 20 -0.69 -6.09 -8.28
N LYS A 21 0.05 -5.63 -7.26
CA LYS A 21 -0.47 -4.68 -6.26
C LYS A 21 -1.02 -3.39 -6.87
N ASP A 22 -0.25 -2.78 -7.78
CA ASP A 22 -0.68 -1.53 -8.44
C ASP A 22 -1.91 -1.78 -9.33
N THR A 23 -1.96 -2.90 -10.06
CA THR A 23 -3.13 -3.30 -10.85
C THR A 23 -4.37 -3.51 -9.96
N THR A 24 -4.19 -4.16 -8.80
CA THR A 24 -5.26 -4.32 -7.80
C THR A 24 -5.75 -2.96 -7.29
N ALA A 25 -4.83 -2.04 -7.02
CA ALA A 25 -5.16 -0.68 -6.59
C ALA A 25 -5.98 0.07 -7.65
N GLU A 26 -5.60 -0.05 -8.94
CA GLU A 26 -6.34 0.57 -10.05
C GLU A 26 -7.74 -0.03 -10.22
N PHE A 27 -7.93 -1.34 -10.05
CA PHE A 27 -9.26 -1.95 -10.07
C PHE A 27 -10.14 -1.45 -8.92
N LEU A 28 -9.63 -1.42 -7.69
CA LEU A 28 -10.37 -0.86 -6.56
C LEU A 28 -10.77 0.59 -6.84
N LYS A 29 -9.82 1.42 -7.28
CA LYS A 29 -10.09 2.82 -7.62
C LYS A 29 -11.18 2.94 -8.67
N LYS A 30 -11.08 2.18 -9.77
CA LYS A 30 -12.08 2.15 -10.86
C LYS A 30 -13.49 1.84 -10.34
N PHE A 31 -13.63 0.85 -9.44
CA PHE A 31 -14.93 0.47 -8.91
C PHE A 31 -15.52 1.53 -8.00
N TYR A 32 -14.72 2.12 -7.11
CA TYR A 32 -15.16 3.23 -6.26
C TYR A 32 -15.55 4.47 -7.07
N GLU A 33 -14.75 4.85 -8.07
CA GLU A 33 -15.02 6.01 -8.92
C GLU A 33 -16.25 5.79 -9.81
N ALA A 34 -16.53 4.55 -10.25
CA ALA A 34 -17.75 4.21 -10.97
C ALA A 34 -19.02 4.41 -10.11
N ASP A 35 -18.91 4.25 -8.80
CA ASP A 35 -19.99 4.53 -7.85
C ASP A 35 -19.97 6.01 -7.35
N GLY A 36 -19.22 6.89 -8.02
CA GLY A 36 -19.15 8.34 -7.73
C GLY A 36 -18.36 8.68 -6.46
N LYS A 37 -17.61 7.75 -5.91
CA LYS A 37 -16.82 7.91 -4.69
C LYS A 37 -15.42 8.42 -4.97
N LYS A 38 -14.85 9.18 -4.04
CA LYS A 38 -13.50 9.73 -4.13
C LYS A 38 -12.47 8.78 -3.53
N VAL A 39 -11.41 8.50 -4.28
CA VAL A 39 -10.33 7.59 -3.87
C VAL A 39 -9.00 8.31 -3.87
N ILE A 40 -8.12 7.97 -2.92
CA ILE A 40 -6.73 8.42 -2.90
C ILE A 40 -5.78 7.24 -2.66
N TYR A 41 -4.60 7.31 -3.29
CA TYR A 41 -3.47 6.47 -2.94
C TYR A 41 -2.65 7.15 -1.84
N SER A 42 -2.35 6.41 -0.77
CA SER A 42 -1.45 6.83 0.29
C SER A 42 -0.22 5.93 0.30
N ARG A 43 0.95 6.50 0.08
CA ARG A 43 2.22 5.76 -0.03
C ARG A 43 3.22 6.31 1.00
N ALA A 44 3.63 5.49 1.96
CA ALA A 44 4.65 5.86 2.94
C ALA A 44 6.00 6.23 2.27
N GLY A 45 6.31 5.56 1.15
CA GLY A 45 7.50 5.84 0.34
C GLY A 45 7.58 7.25 -0.25
N LYS A 46 6.48 8.04 -0.27
CA LYS A 46 6.49 9.42 -0.76
C LYS A 46 7.47 10.32 0.03
N TYR A 47 7.60 10.09 1.33
CA TYR A 47 8.48 10.89 2.19
C TYR A 47 9.96 10.67 1.88
N ILE A 48 10.38 9.42 1.61
CA ILE A 48 11.75 9.13 1.17
C ILE A 48 12.02 9.77 -0.20
N ARG A 49 11.05 9.68 -1.12
CA ARG A 49 11.15 10.32 -2.45
C ARG A 49 11.29 11.82 -2.32
N PHE A 50 10.49 12.44 -1.46
CA PHE A 50 10.55 13.88 -1.20
C PHE A 50 11.94 14.31 -0.71
N TYR A 51 12.54 13.62 0.26
CA TYR A 51 13.91 13.88 0.69
C TYR A 51 14.92 13.73 -0.45
N ALA A 52 14.81 12.68 -1.26
CA ALA A 52 15.71 12.49 -2.39
C ALA A 52 15.59 13.61 -3.43
N MET A 53 14.35 14.05 -3.73
CA MET A 53 14.10 15.18 -4.64
C MET A 53 14.74 16.48 -4.13
N GLU A 54 14.56 16.81 -2.85
CA GLU A 54 15.17 18.00 -2.25
C GLU A 54 16.70 17.93 -2.23
N MET A 55 17.29 16.77 -1.93
CA MET A 55 18.75 16.60 -1.82
C MET A 55 19.48 16.57 -3.17
N THR A 56 18.82 16.08 -4.23
CA THR A 56 19.51 15.81 -5.52
C THR A 56 18.94 16.57 -6.70
N GLY A 57 17.79 17.24 -6.56
CA GLY A 57 17.06 17.81 -7.68
C GLY A 57 16.39 16.78 -8.59
N TRP A 58 16.28 15.50 -8.15
CA TRP A 58 15.54 14.48 -8.88
C TRP A 58 14.08 14.91 -9.09
N ASP A 59 13.57 14.74 -10.31
CA ASP A 59 12.22 15.18 -10.71
C ASP A 59 11.08 14.23 -10.26
N GLY A 60 11.42 13.11 -9.60
CA GLY A 60 10.45 12.09 -9.17
C GLY A 60 10.10 11.05 -10.24
N SER A 61 10.70 11.11 -11.44
CA SER A 61 10.44 10.16 -12.52
C SER A 61 10.94 8.75 -12.20
N GLU A 62 10.29 7.73 -12.75
CA GLU A 62 10.72 6.32 -12.56
C GLU A 62 11.98 5.99 -13.38
N GLU A 63 12.19 6.68 -14.51
CA GLU A 63 13.34 6.47 -15.41
C GLU A 63 14.66 6.83 -14.75
N THR A 64 14.69 7.93 -14.00
CA THR A 64 15.90 8.44 -13.33
C THR A 64 15.92 8.15 -11.83
N LYS A 65 15.05 7.27 -11.37
CA LYS A 65 14.85 6.93 -9.95
C LYS A 65 16.14 6.48 -9.25
N PRO A 66 16.65 7.25 -8.27
CA PRO A 66 17.89 6.93 -7.56
C PRO A 66 17.67 5.82 -6.51
N ARG A 67 17.49 4.58 -6.97
CA ARG A 67 17.09 3.44 -6.13
C ARG A 67 18.03 3.21 -4.95
N GLN A 68 19.34 3.33 -5.19
CA GLN A 68 20.35 3.17 -4.14
C GLN A 68 20.19 4.24 -3.07
N LEU A 69 20.11 5.52 -3.45
CA LEU A 69 19.92 6.62 -2.50
C LEU A 69 18.63 6.45 -1.68
N LEU A 70 17.52 6.07 -2.33
CA LEU A 70 16.25 5.84 -1.63
C LEU A 70 16.37 4.71 -0.59
N GLN A 71 17.12 3.66 -0.90
CA GLN A 71 17.38 2.56 0.02
C GLN A 71 18.28 3.00 1.19
N GLU A 72 19.38 3.69 0.89
CA GLU A 72 20.30 4.24 1.89
C GLU A 72 19.59 5.21 2.83
N LEU A 73 18.78 6.14 2.30
CA LEU A 73 17.98 7.06 3.12
C LEU A 73 16.99 6.32 4.04
N GLY A 74 16.20 5.41 3.46
CA GLY A 74 15.13 4.76 4.20
C GLY A 74 15.63 3.73 5.20
N THR A 75 16.65 2.96 4.88
CA THR A 75 17.16 1.86 5.71
C THR A 75 18.36 2.29 6.53
N ASP A 76 19.43 2.74 5.88
CA ASP A 76 20.70 2.95 6.58
C ASP A 76 20.66 4.21 7.44
N VAL A 77 20.12 5.30 6.92
CA VAL A 77 20.07 6.56 7.66
C VAL A 77 18.88 6.56 8.63
N ILE A 78 17.65 6.51 8.12
CA ILE A 78 16.47 6.78 8.94
C ILE A 78 16.22 5.64 9.93
N ARG A 79 16.18 4.38 9.47
CA ARG A 79 15.93 3.26 10.38
C ARG A 79 17.12 2.94 11.28
N ASN A 80 18.33 2.78 10.70
CA ASN A 80 19.47 2.26 11.45
C ASN A 80 20.23 3.35 12.20
N LYS A 81 20.68 4.43 11.53
CA LYS A 81 21.51 5.46 12.17
C LYS A 81 20.72 6.38 13.09
N LEU A 82 19.51 6.79 12.67
CA LEU A 82 18.66 7.69 13.45
C LEU A 82 17.72 6.96 14.40
N ASN A 83 17.63 5.63 14.30
CA ASN A 83 16.70 4.80 15.08
C ASN A 83 15.22 5.27 14.95
N LYS A 84 14.84 5.76 13.74
CA LYS A 84 13.49 6.23 13.42
C LYS A 84 12.74 5.24 12.53
N GLY A 85 12.78 3.94 12.90
CA GLY A 85 12.15 2.87 12.11
C GLY A 85 10.65 3.06 11.88
N ASP A 86 9.98 3.68 12.84
CA ASP A 86 8.52 3.88 12.82
C ASP A 86 8.08 5.18 12.12
N MET A 87 9.00 6.08 11.79
CA MET A 87 8.67 7.40 11.22
C MET A 87 7.74 7.30 10.00
N PHE A 88 7.96 6.31 9.13
CA PHE A 88 7.12 6.15 7.93
C PHE A 88 5.73 5.61 8.26
N ILE A 89 5.63 4.76 9.28
CA ILE A 89 4.36 4.24 9.78
C ILE A 89 3.56 5.39 10.40
N GLU A 90 4.17 6.19 11.27
CA GLU A 90 3.55 7.36 11.89
C GLU A 90 3.03 8.34 10.83
N ARG A 91 3.87 8.65 9.82
CA ARG A 91 3.45 9.51 8.70
C ARG A 91 2.32 8.92 7.87
N GLN A 92 2.30 7.60 7.69
CA GLN A 92 1.21 6.92 6.99
C GLN A 92 -0.10 7.02 7.79
N LEU A 93 -0.04 6.88 9.11
CA LEU A 93 -1.20 7.05 9.99
C LEU A 93 -1.74 8.49 9.94
N ASP A 94 -0.87 9.51 9.98
CA ASP A 94 -1.25 10.92 9.83
C ASP A 94 -1.92 11.18 8.48
N ASP A 95 -1.35 10.64 7.38
CA ASP A 95 -1.93 10.75 6.05
C ASP A 95 -3.34 10.16 5.98
N ILE A 96 -3.53 8.96 6.49
CA ILE A 96 -4.82 8.27 6.51
C ILE A 96 -5.84 9.11 7.31
N GLU A 97 -5.45 9.63 8.46
CA GLU A 97 -6.31 10.45 9.29
C GLU A 97 -6.76 11.74 8.57
N ILE A 98 -5.82 12.45 7.93
CA ILE A 98 -6.14 13.65 7.15
C ILE A 98 -7.04 13.30 5.96
N TYR A 99 -6.71 12.25 5.20
CA TYR A 99 -7.48 11.86 4.02
C TYR A 99 -8.89 11.37 4.36
N SER A 100 -9.11 10.88 5.58
CA SER A 100 -10.42 10.45 6.07
C SER A 100 -11.49 11.54 6.06
N TYR A 101 -11.10 12.81 6.01
CA TYR A 101 -12.04 13.94 5.88
C TYR A 101 -12.42 14.26 4.43
N PHE A 102 -11.71 13.74 3.43
CA PHE A 102 -11.87 14.16 2.04
C PHE A 102 -12.22 13.04 1.07
N TYR A 103 -11.89 11.80 1.42
CA TYR A 103 -12.00 10.63 0.53
C TYR A 103 -12.91 9.56 1.13
N ASP A 104 -13.52 8.78 0.24
CA ASP A 104 -14.45 7.70 0.60
C ASP A 104 -13.71 6.35 0.66
N ALA A 105 -12.56 6.24 -0.03
CA ALA A 105 -11.64 5.12 0.10
C ALA A 105 -10.17 5.59 0.05
N ILE A 106 -9.31 4.92 0.82
CA ILE A 106 -7.87 5.14 0.87
C ILE A 106 -7.19 3.81 0.52
N ILE A 107 -6.32 3.82 -0.47
CA ILE A 107 -5.58 2.62 -0.89
C ILE A 107 -4.10 2.82 -0.60
N VAL A 108 -3.51 1.89 0.15
CA VAL A 108 -2.07 1.83 0.47
C VAL A 108 -1.46 0.67 -0.31
N PRO A 109 -0.90 0.90 -1.51
CA PRO A 109 -0.53 -0.17 -2.43
C PRO A 109 0.88 -0.76 -2.22
N ASP A 110 1.63 -0.29 -1.22
CA ASP A 110 3.06 -0.58 -1.06
C ASP A 110 3.45 -1.05 0.35
N ILE A 111 2.57 -1.79 1.01
CA ILE A 111 2.84 -2.43 2.31
C ILE A 111 4.01 -3.42 2.19
N ARG A 112 4.99 -3.28 3.08
CA ARG A 112 6.22 -4.06 3.09
C ARG A 112 6.55 -4.73 4.43
N LEU A 113 5.96 -4.27 5.52
CA LEU A 113 6.25 -4.75 6.86
C LEU A 113 4.95 -5.13 7.59
N PRO A 114 4.95 -6.23 8.39
CA PRO A 114 3.81 -6.60 9.24
C PRO A 114 3.30 -5.44 10.10
N LYS A 115 4.21 -4.71 10.75
CA LYS A 115 3.89 -3.58 11.61
C LYS A 115 3.09 -2.48 10.90
N GLU A 116 3.25 -2.31 9.57
CA GLU A 116 2.48 -1.33 8.79
C GLU A 116 0.99 -1.70 8.77
N ILE A 117 0.66 -3.00 8.60
CA ILE A 117 -0.72 -3.49 8.66
C ILE A 117 -1.26 -3.38 10.09
N ASP A 118 -0.52 -3.90 11.05
CA ASP A 118 -0.97 -3.99 12.44
C ASP A 118 -1.25 -2.60 13.01
N SER A 119 -0.36 -1.61 12.77
CA SER A 119 -0.54 -0.24 13.25
C SER A 119 -1.77 0.45 12.63
N VAL A 120 -2.06 0.20 11.35
CA VAL A 120 -3.26 0.77 10.71
C VAL A 120 -4.53 0.10 11.24
N LYS A 121 -4.52 -1.23 11.39
CA LYS A 121 -5.66 -1.99 11.97
C LYS A 121 -5.92 -1.63 13.44
N GLU A 122 -4.90 -1.28 14.19
CA GLU A 122 -5.03 -0.84 15.59
C GLU A 122 -5.70 0.54 15.69
N LYS A 123 -5.37 1.45 14.75
CA LYS A 123 -5.86 2.85 14.80
C LYS A 123 -7.20 3.05 14.10
N PHE A 124 -7.52 2.26 13.06
CA PHE A 124 -8.71 2.46 12.22
C PHE A 124 -9.57 1.19 12.11
N ASN A 125 -10.90 1.37 12.09
CA ASN A 125 -11.86 0.24 12.12
C ASN A 125 -12.20 -0.34 10.74
N ASN A 126 -12.16 0.45 9.67
CA ASN A 126 -12.62 0.07 8.32
C ASN A 126 -11.44 -0.37 7.43
N VAL A 127 -10.58 -1.24 7.95
CA VAL A 127 -9.33 -1.65 7.29
C VAL A 127 -9.49 -3.04 6.67
N VAL A 128 -9.07 -3.17 5.42
CA VAL A 128 -9.05 -4.43 4.66
C VAL A 128 -7.64 -4.67 4.13
N SER A 129 -7.01 -5.75 4.54
CA SER A 129 -5.67 -6.14 4.10
C SER A 129 -5.72 -7.25 3.06
N LEU A 130 -5.07 -7.01 1.90
CA LEU A 130 -5.01 -7.94 0.79
C LEU A 130 -3.57 -8.36 0.53
N HIS A 131 -3.34 -9.67 0.42
CA HIS A 131 -2.07 -10.21 -0.06
C HIS A 131 -2.22 -10.73 -1.48
N ILE A 132 -1.46 -10.13 -2.41
CA ILE A 132 -1.50 -10.49 -3.82
C ILE A 132 -0.28 -11.34 -4.17
N LYS A 133 -0.54 -12.56 -4.64
CA LYS A 133 0.49 -13.53 -5.03
C LYS A 133 0.32 -13.92 -6.49
N ARG A 134 1.30 -13.59 -7.32
CA ARG A 134 1.34 -14.03 -8.72
C ARG A 134 1.96 -15.41 -8.80
N ILE A 135 1.28 -16.31 -9.50
CA ILE A 135 1.79 -17.65 -9.80
C ILE A 135 2.49 -17.65 -11.16
N ASN A 136 3.37 -18.62 -11.39
CA ASN A 136 4.11 -18.79 -12.65
C ASN A 136 4.87 -17.52 -13.08
N PHE A 137 5.46 -16.82 -12.13
CA PHE A 137 6.19 -15.59 -12.34
C PHE A 137 7.59 -15.67 -11.73
N GLU A 138 8.61 -15.54 -12.56
CA GLU A 138 10.00 -15.39 -12.11
C GLU A 138 10.33 -13.91 -11.92
N SER A 139 10.86 -13.61 -10.73
CA SER A 139 11.25 -12.24 -10.39
C SER A 139 12.54 -11.86 -11.12
N GLU A 140 12.53 -10.70 -11.78
CA GLU A 140 13.73 -10.10 -12.40
C GLU A 140 14.67 -9.43 -11.38
N LEU A 141 14.34 -9.48 -10.09
CA LEU A 141 15.18 -8.94 -9.03
C LEU A 141 16.47 -9.75 -8.88
N SER A 142 17.59 -9.08 -8.62
CA SER A 142 18.83 -9.74 -8.24
C SER A 142 18.65 -10.49 -6.90
N GLU A 143 19.51 -11.48 -6.63
CA GLU A 143 19.46 -12.22 -5.36
C GLU A 143 19.59 -11.32 -4.13
N GLN A 144 20.39 -10.25 -4.20
CA GLN A 144 20.50 -9.25 -3.14
C GLN A 144 19.21 -8.49 -2.93
N GLN A 145 18.51 -8.11 -4.01
CA GLN A 145 17.21 -7.43 -3.93
C GLN A 145 16.11 -8.35 -3.39
N LYS A 146 16.11 -9.63 -3.78
CA LYS A 146 15.17 -10.64 -3.26
C LYS A 146 15.35 -10.89 -1.76
N ALA A 147 16.61 -10.87 -1.29
CA ALA A 147 16.94 -11.08 0.12
C ALA A 147 16.71 -9.84 1.00
N HIS A 148 16.40 -8.68 0.41
CA HIS A 148 16.17 -7.46 1.18
C HIS A 148 14.95 -7.60 2.10
N VAL A 149 15.06 -7.05 3.33
CA VAL A 149 14.01 -7.16 4.36
C VAL A 149 12.61 -6.74 3.86
N THR A 150 12.52 -5.75 2.98
CA THR A 150 11.23 -5.29 2.43
C THR A 150 10.59 -6.26 1.43
N GLU A 151 11.32 -7.27 0.95
CA GLU A 151 10.80 -8.32 0.07
C GLU A 151 10.49 -9.62 0.84
N THR A 152 11.07 -9.82 2.02
CA THR A 152 10.97 -11.06 2.81
C THR A 152 10.15 -10.92 4.09
N ALA A 153 10.04 -9.71 4.65
CA ALA A 153 9.37 -9.49 5.95
C ALA A 153 7.90 -9.97 5.99
N MET A 154 7.22 -9.98 4.84
CA MET A 154 5.82 -10.40 4.72
C MET A 154 5.65 -11.91 4.45
N ASP A 155 6.72 -12.68 4.23
CA ASP A 155 6.63 -14.10 3.84
C ASP A 155 5.96 -14.98 4.92
N ASN A 156 6.12 -14.61 6.20
CA ASN A 156 5.54 -15.33 7.34
C ASN A 156 4.28 -14.66 7.92
N TYR A 157 3.87 -13.52 7.40
CA TYR A 157 2.66 -12.86 7.87
C TYR A 157 1.41 -13.55 7.33
N LYS A 158 0.43 -13.85 8.20
CA LYS A 158 -0.77 -14.63 7.86
C LYS A 158 -2.09 -13.92 8.21
N ASN A 159 -2.01 -12.75 8.84
CA ASN A 159 -3.21 -12.06 9.31
C ASN A 159 -3.77 -11.09 8.27
N TYR A 160 -3.93 -11.60 7.03
CA TYR A 160 -4.63 -10.88 5.96
C TYR A 160 -6.13 -11.17 6.00
N ASP A 161 -6.94 -10.20 5.57
CA ASP A 161 -8.38 -10.41 5.39
C ASP A 161 -8.64 -11.21 4.11
N TYR A 162 -7.82 -10.99 3.06
CA TYR A 162 -7.90 -11.72 1.80
C TYR A 162 -6.52 -12.07 1.24
N GLU A 163 -6.41 -13.30 0.71
CA GLU A 163 -5.28 -13.74 -0.12
C GLU A 163 -5.77 -13.95 -1.56
N ILE A 164 -5.10 -13.34 -2.53
CA ILE A 164 -5.50 -13.30 -3.93
C ILE A 164 -4.42 -13.93 -4.79
N ILE A 165 -4.81 -14.92 -5.58
CA ILE A 165 -3.93 -15.54 -6.58
C ILE A 165 -4.12 -14.82 -7.90
N ASN A 166 -3.11 -14.03 -8.29
CA ASN A 166 -3.06 -13.34 -9.56
C ASN A 166 -2.52 -14.27 -10.64
N ASP A 167 -3.43 -14.86 -11.38
CA ASP A 167 -3.17 -15.78 -12.49
C ASP A 167 -3.35 -15.07 -13.85
N THR A 168 -4.53 -14.51 -14.07
CA THR A 168 -4.87 -13.68 -15.25
C THR A 168 -5.44 -12.34 -14.82
N LEU A 169 -5.35 -11.34 -15.71
CA LEU A 169 -5.88 -10.01 -15.45
C LEU A 169 -7.39 -10.03 -15.21
N GLU A 170 -8.12 -10.80 -16.02
CA GLU A 170 -9.58 -10.93 -15.92
C GLU A 170 -10.01 -11.58 -14.60
N LYS A 171 -9.28 -12.63 -14.18
CA LYS A 171 -9.55 -13.29 -12.91
C LYS A 171 -9.26 -12.34 -11.73
N LEU A 172 -8.14 -11.63 -11.78
CA LEU A 172 -7.78 -10.63 -10.77
C LEU A 172 -8.87 -9.56 -10.66
N GLU A 173 -9.32 -8.97 -11.80
CA GLU A 173 -10.38 -7.96 -11.79
C GLU A 173 -11.67 -8.51 -11.18
N LYS A 174 -12.07 -9.74 -11.52
CA LYS A 174 -13.26 -10.39 -10.97
C LYS A 174 -13.16 -10.63 -9.47
N ASP A 175 -12.02 -11.11 -8.99
CA ASP A 175 -11.79 -11.39 -7.57
C ASP A 175 -11.81 -10.08 -6.77
N ILE A 176 -11.17 -9.02 -7.27
CA ILE A 176 -11.20 -7.69 -6.64
C ILE A 176 -12.61 -7.09 -6.65
N TYR A 177 -13.36 -7.25 -7.75
CA TYR A 177 -14.76 -6.78 -7.80
C TYR A 177 -15.63 -7.47 -6.75
N LYS A 178 -15.44 -8.78 -6.54
CA LYS A 178 -16.15 -9.53 -5.49
C LYS A 178 -15.82 -8.98 -4.11
N ILE A 179 -14.55 -8.78 -3.79
CA ILE A 179 -14.11 -8.19 -2.51
C ILE A 179 -14.71 -6.80 -2.33
N TYR A 180 -14.64 -5.94 -3.38
CA TYR A 180 -15.23 -4.61 -3.35
C TYR A 180 -16.72 -4.66 -2.98
N LYS A 181 -17.50 -5.57 -3.62
CA LYS A 181 -18.94 -5.72 -3.32
C LYS A 181 -19.18 -6.22 -1.90
N GLU A 182 -18.44 -7.21 -1.45
CA GLU A 182 -18.53 -7.73 -0.07
C GLU A 182 -18.25 -6.64 0.97
N GLU A 183 -17.19 -5.86 0.78
CA GLU A 183 -16.79 -4.83 1.74
C GLU A 183 -17.69 -3.60 1.76
N GLU A 184 -18.31 -3.23 0.64
CA GLU A 184 -19.14 -2.03 0.53
C GLU A 184 -20.62 -2.29 0.77
N TYR A 185 -21.14 -3.47 0.42
CA TYR A 185 -22.57 -3.73 0.43
C TYR A 185 -22.99 -4.82 1.40
N GLU A 186 -22.23 -5.93 1.51
CA GLU A 186 -22.65 -7.06 2.33
C GLU A 186 -22.34 -6.90 3.83
N LYS A 187 -21.32 -6.11 4.19
CA LYS A 187 -20.99 -5.84 5.60
C LYS A 187 -21.81 -4.72 6.23
N ASN A 188 -22.51 -3.91 5.44
CA ASN A 188 -23.39 -2.84 5.95
C ASN A 188 -24.75 -3.36 6.43
N ASP A 189 -25.10 -4.62 6.17
CA ASP A 189 -26.34 -5.25 6.59
C ASP A 189 -26.23 -6.06 7.92
N ARG A 190 -25.07 -5.97 8.61
CA ARG A 190 -24.82 -6.59 9.92
C ARG A 190 -24.57 -5.57 11.01
#